data_be233361b919362cc40de1c48ae48c5b
#
_entry.id   be233361b919362cc40de1c48ae48c5b
#
_cell.length_a   1.000
_cell.length_b   1.000
_cell.length_c   1.000
_cell.angle_alpha   90.00
_cell.angle_beta   90.00
_cell.angle_gamma   90.00
#
_symmetry.space_group_name_H-M   'P 1'
#
loop_
_entity.id
_entity.type
_entity.pdbx_description
1 polymer ?
#
loop_
_entity_poly.entity_id
_entity_poly.type
_entity_poly.pdbx_seq_one_letter_code
_entity_poly.pdbx_strand_id
1 'polypeptide(L)'
;YSDSFNHLDEIKNMLLNNAINRVDPHKEGNDVILDIAQSLWVDDSFKDFIKQDYVDKLTDYYYAEAMQGELASEMMHNALADYINKKTYDFFNLTGEDFKDFDGVLWLLNTIYLKSPWATQFDKNDNIEDTFSNLSGGETNVTYMVKTLDNDYYYDESYLISSFDLESSLRMNVLLPN
;
A
#
# COMPACT_ATOMS: atom_id res chain seq x y z
N TYR A 1 7.47 -28.81 0.65
CA TYR A 1 6.43 -27.80 0.95
C TYR A 1 6.65 -27.08 2.29
N SER A 2 7.30 -27.69 3.30
CA SER A 2 7.59 -27.05 4.60
C SER A 2 8.67 -25.95 4.51
N ASP A 3 9.67 -26.12 3.66
CA ASP A 3 10.81 -25.19 3.58
C ASP A 3 10.47 -23.84 2.94
N SER A 4 9.43 -23.79 2.08
CA SER A 4 8.98 -22.55 1.46
C SER A 4 8.29 -21.61 2.45
N PHE A 5 7.63 -22.16 3.48
CA PHE A 5 6.94 -21.36 4.50
C PHE A 5 7.92 -20.71 5.50
N ASN A 6 8.99 -21.42 5.86
CA ASN A 6 10.03 -20.86 6.73
C ASN A 6 10.70 -19.63 6.11
N HIS A 7 10.87 -19.63 4.79
CA HIS A 7 11.47 -18.48 4.08
C HIS A 7 10.54 -17.27 4.02
N LEU A 8 9.23 -17.49 3.92
CA LEU A 8 8.23 -16.41 3.99
C LEU A 8 8.17 -15.77 5.38
N ASP A 9 8.28 -16.57 6.45
CA ASP A 9 8.35 -16.07 7.81
C ASP A 9 9.62 -15.25 8.07
N GLU A 10 10.76 -15.65 7.52
CA GLU A 10 12.00 -14.88 7.61
C GLU A 10 11.88 -13.54 6.88
N ILE A 11 11.37 -13.54 5.66
CA ILE A 11 11.15 -12.31 4.87
C ILE A 11 10.15 -11.40 5.59
N LYS A 12 9.05 -11.94 6.09
CA LYS A 12 8.03 -11.21 6.84
C LYS A 12 8.60 -10.61 8.13
N ASN A 13 9.30 -11.41 8.94
CA ASN A 13 9.94 -10.91 10.16
C ASN A 13 11.00 -9.86 9.84
N MET A 14 11.73 -10.01 8.75
CA MET A 14 12.68 -9.00 8.27
C MET A 14 11.96 -7.70 7.85
N LEU A 15 10.87 -7.79 7.11
CA LEU A 15 10.09 -6.63 6.67
C LEU A 15 9.37 -5.95 7.84
N LEU A 16 8.72 -6.73 8.71
CA LEU A 16 8.02 -6.22 9.88
C LEU A 16 8.98 -5.66 10.94
N ASN A 17 10.07 -6.36 11.24
CA ASN A 17 11.07 -5.86 12.19
C ASN A 17 11.80 -4.64 11.63
N ASN A 18 12.04 -4.58 10.33
CA ASN A 18 12.59 -3.39 9.69
C ASN A 18 11.58 -2.24 9.64
N ALA A 19 10.29 -2.51 9.45
CA ALA A 19 9.25 -1.49 9.49
C ALA A 19 8.99 -1.00 10.94
N ILE A 20 8.83 -1.92 11.90
CA ILE A 20 8.52 -1.61 13.31
C ILE A 20 9.71 -0.97 14.03
N ASN A 21 10.95 -1.42 13.80
CA ASN A 21 12.13 -0.89 14.48
C ASN A 21 12.64 0.45 13.93
N ARG A 22 12.08 0.94 12.82
CA ARG A 22 12.49 2.21 12.20
C ARG A 22 11.53 3.36 12.44
N VAL A 23 10.35 3.07 12.95
CA VAL A 23 9.42 4.09 13.40
C VAL A 23 9.79 4.46 14.82
N ASP A 24 10.52 5.56 14.99
CA ASP A 24 10.62 6.20 16.30
C ASP A 24 9.32 7.00 16.51
N PRO A 25 8.36 6.50 17.33
CA PRO A 25 7.09 7.17 17.54
C PRO A 25 7.21 8.51 18.29
N HIS A 26 8.44 8.88 18.69
CA HIS A 26 8.73 10.08 19.48
C HIS A 26 9.49 11.15 18.72
N LYS A 27 9.80 10.94 17.42
CA LYS A 27 10.46 11.95 16.60
C LYS A 27 9.41 12.88 16.00
N GLU A 28 9.13 13.98 16.67
CA GLU A 28 8.26 15.03 16.13
C GLU A 28 8.77 15.50 14.77
N GLY A 29 7.91 15.40 13.75
CA GLY A 29 8.08 16.06 12.44
C GLY A 29 8.46 15.17 11.26
N ASN A 30 8.95 13.94 11.47
CA ASN A 30 9.35 13.02 10.40
C ASN A 30 8.77 11.63 10.62
N ASP A 31 7.44 11.53 10.69
CA ASP A 31 6.78 10.24 10.90
C ASP A 31 6.89 9.38 9.63
N VAL A 32 7.79 8.40 9.67
CA VAL A 32 7.79 7.31 8.71
C VAL A 32 6.75 6.30 9.15
N ILE A 33 5.78 6.02 8.28
CA ILE A 33 4.75 5.01 8.51
C ILE A 33 4.85 3.99 7.37
N LEU A 34 4.97 2.73 7.70
CA LEU A 34 4.76 1.61 6.80
C LEU A 34 3.79 0.66 7.47
N ASP A 35 2.57 0.61 6.99
CA ASP A 35 1.53 -0.30 7.46
C ASP A 35 1.13 -1.25 6.32
N ILE A 36 1.18 -2.55 6.61
CA ILE A 36 0.79 -3.61 5.69
C ILE A 36 -0.26 -4.44 6.40
N ALA A 37 -1.49 -4.39 5.91
CA ALA A 37 -2.59 -5.14 6.49
C ALA A 37 -3.24 -6.05 5.46
N GLN A 38 -3.72 -7.19 5.95
CA GLN A 38 -4.41 -8.19 5.16
C GLN A 38 -5.71 -8.57 5.83
N SER A 39 -6.73 -8.87 5.04
CA SER A 39 -7.98 -9.35 5.58
C SER A 39 -8.68 -10.33 4.64
N LEU A 40 -9.40 -11.25 5.26
CA LEU A 40 -10.28 -12.23 4.64
C LEU A 40 -11.72 -11.90 5.04
N TRP A 41 -12.59 -11.76 4.06
CA TRP A 41 -14.01 -11.51 4.25
C TRP A 41 -14.79 -12.65 3.61
N VAL A 42 -15.63 -13.31 4.39
CA VAL A 42 -16.36 -14.53 3.97
C VAL A 42 -17.85 -14.29 4.07
N ASP A 43 -18.56 -14.54 2.98
CA ASP A 43 -20.03 -14.51 2.99
C ASP A 43 -20.61 -15.65 3.84
N ASP A 44 -21.69 -15.36 4.55
CA ASP A 44 -22.38 -16.33 5.39
C ASP A 44 -22.84 -17.60 4.63
N SER A 45 -23.15 -17.45 3.33
CA SER A 45 -23.51 -18.57 2.47
C SER A 45 -22.32 -19.47 2.12
N PHE A 46 -21.11 -18.98 2.25
CA PHE A 46 -19.89 -19.68 1.84
C PHE A 46 -19.03 -20.17 3.01
N LYS A 47 -19.33 -19.78 4.23
CA LYS A 47 -18.53 -20.09 5.43
C LYS A 47 -18.22 -21.57 5.63
N ASP A 48 -19.18 -22.45 5.33
CA ASP A 48 -19.03 -23.91 5.53
C ASP A 48 -18.08 -24.55 4.49
N PHE A 49 -17.75 -23.83 3.41
CA PHE A 49 -16.78 -24.26 2.39
C PHE A 49 -15.35 -23.83 2.71
N ILE A 50 -15.17 -22.88 3.63
CA ILE A 50 -13.85 -22.45 4.06
C ILE A 50 -13.32 -23.40 5.14
N LYS A 51 -12.15 -23.97 4.88
CA LYS A 51 -11.48 -24.83 5.86
C LYS A 51 -10.87 -23.97 6.97
N GLN A 52 -11.09 -24.37 8.22
CA GLN A 52 -10.52 -23.67 9.37
C GLN A 52 -8.98 -23.59 9.27
N ASP A 53 -8.30 -24.66 8.85
CA ASP A 53 -6.85 -24.67 8.63
C ASP A 53 -6.37 -23.57 7.65
N TYR A 54 -7.21 -23.15 6.68
CA TYR A 54 -6.89 -22.03 5.79
C TYR A 54 -7.00 -20.70 6.54
N VAL A 55 -8.05 -20.51 7.31
CA VAL A 55 -8.22 -19.29 8.12
C VAL A 55 -7.08 -19.16 9.14
N ASP A 56 -6.78 -20.26 9.86
CA ASP A 56 -5.70 -20.31 10.85
C ASP A 56 -4.35 -19.93 10.22
N LYS A 57 -4.06 -20.43 9.03
CA LYS A 57 -2.83 -20.06 8.31
C LYS A 57 -2.80 -18.59 7.92
N LEU A 58 -3.92 -18.03 7.49
CA LEU A 58 -3.97 -16.60 7.15
C LEU A 58 -3.79 -15.73 8.39
N THR A 59 -4.40 -16.09 9.51
CA THR A 59 -4.30 -15.31 10.74
C THR A 59 -2.94 -15.48 11.42
N ASP A 60 -2.41 -16.71 11.49
CA ASP A 60 -1.19 -17.02 12.23
C ASP A 60 0.08 -16.60 11.47
N TYR A 61 0.11 -16.81 10.14
CA TYR A 61 1.31 -16.56 9.34
C TYR A 61 1.27 -15.24 8.58
N TYR A 62 0.08 -14.75 8.21
CA TYR A 62 -0.06 -13.50 7.46
C TYR A 62 -0.67 -12.37 8.29
N TYR A 63 -1.03 -12.66 9.55
CA TYR A 63 -1.70 -11.72 10.47
C TYR A 63 -2.95 -11.09 9.85
N ALA A 64 -3.63 -11.85 8.98
CA ALA A 64 -4.85 -11.39 8.35
C ALA A 64 -5.97 -11.30 9.39
N GLU A 65 -6.76 -10.26 9.32
CA GLU A 65 -8.02 -10.17 10.04
C GLU A 65 -9.09 -10.94 9.25
N ALA A 66 -9.84 -11.82 9.93
CA ALA A 66 -10.90 -12.59 9.30
C ALA A 66 -12.27 -12.05 9.74
N MET A 67 -13.12 -11.71 8.77
CA MET A 67 -14.47 -11.22 8.95
C MET A 67 -15.48 -12.12 8.25
N GLN A 68 -16.67 -12.23 8.81
CA GLN A 68 -17.77 -13.01 8.25
C GLN A 68 -19.07 -12.21 8.34
N GLY A 69 -19.91 -12.34 7.33
CA GLY A 69 -21.23 -11.71 7.28
C GLY A 69 -21.86 -11.81 5.89
N GLU A 70 -23.02 -11.20 5.71
CA GLU A 70 -23.66 -11.04 4.40
C GLU A 70 -22.90 -9.98 3.60
N LEU A 71 -21.96 -10.41 2.73
CA LEU A 71 -21.03 -9.49 2.05
C LEU A 71 -21.75 -8.47 1.17
N ALA A 72 -22.90 -8.80 0.60
CA ALA A 72 -23.71 -7.87 -0.20
C ALA A 72 -24.48 -6.83 0.64
N SER A 73 -24.38 -6.88 1.97
CA SER A 73 -25.09 -5.93 2.83
C SER A 73 -24.39 -4.57 2.93
N GLU A 74 -25.18 -3.52 3.10
CA GLU A 74 -24.66 -2.16 3.37
C GLU A 74 -23.76 -2.14 4.61
N MET A 75 -24.07 -2.95 5.62
CA MET A 75 -23.26 -3.06 6.82
C MET A 75 -21.84 -3.55 6.51
N MET A 76 -21.70 -4.57 5.64
CA MET A 76 -20.39 -5.13 5.28
C MET A 76 -19.63 -4.18 4.33
N HIS A 77 -20.32 -3.48 3.44
CA HIS A 77 -19.71 -2.45 2.61
C HIS A 77 -19.15 -1.30 3.47
N ASN A 78 -19.90 -0.83 4.46
CA ASN A 78 -19.41 0.17 5.42
C ASN A 78 -18.24 -0.36 6.25
N ALA A 79 -18.31 -1.60 6.74
CA ALA A 79 -17.22 -2.23 7.49
C ALA A 79 -15.94 -2.36 6.65
N LEU A 80 -16.05 -2.66 5.35
CA LEU A 80 -14.92 -2.72 4.44
C LEU A 80 -14.30 -1.32 4.22
N ALA A 81 -15.14 -0.30 4.01
CA ALA A 81 -14.70 1.09 3.90
C ALA A 81 -13.95 1.54 5.16
N ASP A 82 -14.53 1.30 6.33
CA ASP A 82 -13.94 1.65 7.63
C ASP A 82 -12.60 0.91 7.85
N TYR A 83 -12.52 -0.35 7.46
CA TYR A 83 -11.29 -1.13 7.54
C TYR A 83 -10.18 -0.50 6.68
N ILE A 84 -10.47 -0.20 5.41
CA ILE A 84 -9.48 0.39 4.50
C ILE A 84 -9.07 1.78 5.00
N ASN A 85 -10.02 2.64 5.35
CA ASN A 85 -9.73 3.98 5.87
C ASN A 85 -8.82 3.89 7.10
N LYS A 86 -9.15 3.03 8.07
CA LYS A 86 -8.34 2.83 9.27
C LYS A 86 -6.92 2.35 8.94
N LYS A 87 -6.76 1.38 8.01
CA LYS A 87 -5.45 0.81 7.65
C LYS A 87 -4.63 1.74 6.75
N THR A 88 -5.25 2.75 6.17
CA THR A 88 -4.60 3.74 5.31
C THR A 88 -4.64 5.16 5.90
N TYR A 89 -4.93 5.29 7.20
CA TYR A 89 -4.94 6.59 7.90
C TYR A 89 -5.84 7.62 7.22
N ASP A 90 -7.03 7.20 6.80
CA ASP A 90 -8.04 7.98 6.09
C ASP A 90 -7.56 8.60 4.77
N PHE A 91 -6.54 7.99 4.14
CA PHE A 91 -5.99 8.48 2.89
C PHE A 91 -7.02 8.51 1.75
N PHE A 92 -7.90 7.50 1.70
CA PHE A 92 -8.90 7.37 0.63
C PHE A 92 -10.25 8.00 0.96
N ASN A 93 -10.63 8.13 2.24
CA ASN A 93 -11.95 8.58 2.70
C ASN A 93 -13.11 7.81 2.05
N LEU A 94 -13.02 6.48 2.01
CA LEU A 94 -14.01 5.60 1.41
C LEU A 94 -15.29 5.52 2.25
N THR A 95 -16.39 5.19 1.59
CA THR A 95 -17.70 4.93 2.18
C THR A 95 -18.24 3.59 1.69
N GLY A 96 -19.27 3.04 2.32
CA GLY A 96 -19.90 1.81 1.85
C GLY A 96 -20.46 1.92 0.43
N GLU A 97 -20.81 3.12 -0.02
CA GLU A 97 -21.31 3.34 -1.38
C GLU A 97 -20.27 3.03 -2.47
N ASP A 98 -18.97 3.17 -2.15
CA ASP A 98 -17.88 2.84 -3.05
C ASP A 98 -17.79 1.33 -3.32
N PHE A 99 -18.44 0.52 -2.49
CA PHE A 99 -18.44 -0.94 -2.55
C PHE A 99 -19.81 -1.55 -2.89
N LYS A 100 -20.83 -0.74 -3.17
CA LYS A 100 -22.20 -1.22 -3.40
C LYS A 100 -22.36 -2.23 -4.53
N ASP A 101 -21.47 -2.17 -5.51
CA ASP A 101 -21.46 -3.07 -6.66
C ASP A 101 -20.50 -4.27 -6.46
N PHE A 102 -19.90 -4.39 -5.27
CA PHE A 102 -19.08 -5.54 -4.92
C PHE A 102 -20.00 -6.74 -4.66
N ASP A 103 -19.80 -7.78 -5.43
CA ASP A 103 -20.42 -9.06 -5.23
C ASP A 103 -19.37 -10.13 -4.95
N GLY A 104 -19.82 -11.35 -4.68
CA GLY A 104 -18.94 -12.49 -4.41
C GLY A 104 -19.12 -13.03 -3.01
N VAL A 105 -18.56 -14.21 -2.80
CA VAL A 105 -18.69 -14.96 -1.54
C VAL A 105 -17.41 -14.91 -0.70
N LEU A 106 -16.36 -14.32 -1.26
CA LEU A 106 -15.06 -14.22 -0.60
C LEU A 106 -14.30 -13.01 -1.14
N TRP A 107 -13.83 -12.15 -0.25
CA TRP A 107 -12.92 -11.06 -0.56
C TRP A 107 -11.61 -11.25 0.18
N LEU A 108 -10.50 -11.12 -0.54
CA LEU A 108 -9.15 -11.04 0.01
C LEU A 108 -8.65 -9.62 -0.23
N LEU A 109 -8.31 -8.93 0.84
CA LEU A 109 -7.83 -7.58 0.78
C LEU A 109 -6.42 -7.48 1.32
N ASN A 110 -5.58 -6.76 0.59
CA ASN A 110 -4.27 -6.32 1.06
C ASN A 110 -4.19 -4.80 0.95
N THR A 111 -3.80 -4.15 2.02
CA THR A 111 -3.53 -2.71 2.05
C THR A 111 -2.07 -2.47 2.38
N ILE A 112 -1.46 -1.54 1.66
CA ILE A 112 -0.10 -1.06 1.94
C ILE A 112 -0.17 0.46 2.03
N TYR A 113 0.21 1.01 3.18
CA TYR A 113 0.32 2.43 3.39
C TYR A 113 1.77 2.79 3.71
N LEU A 114 2.35 3.65 2.89
CA LEU A 114 3.70 4.18 3.12
C LEU A 114 3.63 5.70 3.16
N LYS A 115 4.13 6.28 4.25
CA LYS A 115 4.43 7.70 4.38
C LYS A 115 5.88 7.82 4.81
N SER A 116 6.70 8.47 4.02
CA SER A 116 8.10 8.71 4.35
C SER A 116 8.60 9.98 3.67
N PRO A 117 9.33 10.84 4.36
CA PRO A 117 10.05 11.94 3.73
C PRO A 117 11.11 11.44 2.75
N TRP A 118 11.43 12.26 1.76
CA TRP A 118 12.60 12.05 0.92
C TRP A 118 13.87 12.24 1.76
N ALA A 119 14.86 11.36 1.61
CA ALA A 119 16.15 11.51 2.29
C ALA A 119 16.84 12.84 1.91
N THR A 120 16.63 13.27 0.66
CA THR A 120 16.99 14.60 0.19
C THR A 120 15.73 15.34 -0.23
N GLN A 121 15.26 16.26 0.61
CA GLN A 121 13.99 16.95 0.42
C GLN A 121 14.03 17.90 -0.79
N PHE A 122 12.90 18.00 -1.49
CA PHE A 122 12.67 19.01 -2.52
C PHE A 122 12.31 20.35 -1.86
N ASP A 123 12.90 21.46 -2.33
CA ASP A 123 12.52 22.80 -1.89
C ASP A 123 11.30 23.27 -2.71
N LYS A 124 10.25 23.70 -2.04
CA LYS A 124 9.06 24.22 -2.72
C LYS A 124 9.33 25.47 -3.55
N ASN A 125 10.38 26.23 -3.21
CA ASN A 125 10.77 27.41 -3.96
C ASN A 125 11.40 27.09 -5.32
N ASP A 126 11.88 25.84 -5.50
CA ASP A 126 12.46 25.37 -6.76
C ASP A 126 11.41 24.74 -7.67
N ASN A 127 10.14 24.62 -7.20
CA ASN A 127 9.06 24.07 -8.01
C ASN A 127 8.81 24.93 -9.25
N ILE A 128 8.46 24.26 -10.35
CA ILE A 128 8.08 24.92 -11.60
C ILE A 128 6.65 24.54 -12.00
N GLU A 129 5.92 25.52 -12.55
CA GLU A 129 4.64 25.29 -13.20
C GLU A 129 4.88 24.94 -14.67
N ASP A 130 4.35 23.80 -15.11
CA ASP A 130 4.45 23.38 -16.50
C ASP A 130 3.28 22.46 -16.86
N THR A 131 3.22 22.03 -18.11
CA THR A 131 2.13 21.23 -18.67
C THR A 131 2.50 19.75 -18.66
N PHE A 132 1.60 18.93 -18.14
CA PHE A 132 1.64 17.47 -18.27
C PHE A 132 0.73 17.01 -19.39
N SER A 133 1.30 16.32 -20.40
CA SER A 133 0.53 15.72 -21.49
C SER A 133 0.10 14.31 -21.10
N ASN A 134 -1.20 14.05 -21.10
CA ASN A 134 -1.74 12.73 -20.80
C ASN A 134 -1.85 11.85 -22.05
N LEU A 135 -2.02 10.54 -21.86
CA LEU A 135 -2.07 9.56 -22.95
C LEU A 135 -3.19 9.83 -23.98
N SER A 136 -4.28 10.48 -23.58
CA SER A 136 -5.39 10.85 -24.47
C SER A 136 -5.14 12.13 -25.28
N GLY A 137 -3.96 12.75 -25.15
CA GLY A 137 -3.58 13.98 -25.83
C GLY A 137 -4.10 15.25 -25.17
N GLY A 138 -4.68 15.15 -23.96
CA GLY A 138 -5.04 16.32 -23.15
C GLY A 138 -3.83 16.87 -22.40
N GLU A 139 -3.87 18.15 -22.08
CA GLU A 139 -2.85 18.84 -21.29
C GLU A 139 -3.43 19.29 -19.94
N THR A 140 -2.65 19.16 -18.89
CA THR A 140 -3.01 19.60 -17.53
C THR A 140 -1.86 20.38 -16.94
N ASN A 141 -2.11 21.59 -16.43
CA ASN A 141 -1.10 22.35 -15.72
C ASN A 141 -0.81 21.69 -14.37
N VAL A 142 0.44 21.46 -14.09
CA VAL A 142 0.91 20.82 -12.86
C VAL A 142 2.11 21.55 -12.29
N THR A 143 2.30 21.41 -10.99
CA THR A 143 3.48 21.90 -10.28
C THR A 143 4.50 20.77 -10.18
N TYR A 144 5.61 20.87 -10.87
CA TYR A 144 6.70 19.89 -10.78
C TYR A 144 7.62 20.21 -9.60
N MET A 145 7.93 19.17 -8.80
CA MET A 145 9.05 19.23 -7.88
C MET A 145 10.35 19.07 -8.67
N VAL A 146 11.26 20.02 -8.52
CA VAL A 146 12.53 20.03 -9.27
C VAL A 146 13.70 20.00 -8.31
N LYS A 147 14.65 19.11 -8.59
CA LYS A 147 15.93 19.04 -7.88
C LYS A 147 16.98 18.35 -8.71
N THR A 148 18.20 18.84 -8.67
CA THR A 148 19.36 18.09 -9.19
C THR A 148 19.86 17.17 -8.09
N LEU A 149 19.87 15.87 -8.36
CA LEU A 149 20.31 14.83 -7.44
C LEU A 149 21.39 13.98 -8.11
N ASP A 150 22.34 13.50 -7.31
CA ASP A 150 23.30 12.46 -7.72
C ASP A 150 22.69 11.11 -7.35
N ASN A 151 21.85 10.60 -8.25
CA ASN A 151 21.09 9.37 -8.05
C ASN A 151 21.54 8.27 -9.00
N ASP A 152 21.36 7.01 -8.56
CA ASP A 152 21.44 5.88 -9.44
C ASP A 152 20.28 5.94 -10.46
N TYR A 153 20.61 5.84 -11.74
CA TYR A 153 19.62 5.71 -12.79
C TYR A 153 20.07 4.74 -13.86
N TYR A 154 19.10 4.14 -14.54
CA TYR A 154 19.31 3.35 -15.74
C TYR A 154 18.48 3.93 -16.89
N TYR A 155 19.04 3.95 -18.06
CA TYR A 155 18.39 4.47 -19.26
C TYR A 155 18.73 3.60 -20.47
N ASP A 156 17.72 3.25 -21.26
CA ASP A 156 17.86 2.64 -22.58
C ASP A 156 16.82 3.20 -23.57
N GLU A 157 16.65 2.55 -24.74
CA GLU A 157 15.70 2.99 -25.77
C GLU A 157 14.22 2.82 -25.37
N SER A 158 13.93 2.04 -24.34
CA SER A 158 12.57 1.66 -23.94
C SER A 158 12.08 2.42 -22.72
N TYR A 159 12.97 2.71 -21.75
CA TYR A 159 12.58 3.31 -20.48
C TYR A 159 13.76 3.94 -19.73
N LEU A 160 13.41 4.81 -18.80
CA LEU A 160 14.31 5.32 -17.77
C LEU A 160 13.83 4.82 -16.40
N ILE A 161 14.75 4.33 -15.57
CA ILE A 161 14.51 4.09 -14.14
C ILE A 161 15.39 5.01 -13.34
N SER A 162 14.80 5.69 -12.36
CA SER A 162 15.54 6.46 -11.37
C SER A 162 15.14 6.06 -9.96
N SER A 163 16.11 6.06 -9.04
CA SER A 163 15.93 5.63 -7.65
C SER A 163 16.06 6.81 -6.71
N PHE A 164 15.13 6.92 -5.76
CA PHE A 164 15.08 7.98 -4.76
C PHE A 164 15.09 7.37 -3.37
N ASP A 165 16.06 7.76 -2.55
CA ASP A 165 16.13 7.30 -1.17
C ASP A 165 15.13 8.04 -0.28
N LEU A 166 14.50 7.29 0.63
CA LEU A 166 13.61 7.79 1.65
C LEU A 166 14.30 7.76 3.03
N GLU A 167 13.89 8.60 3.96
CA GLU A 167 14.45 8.62 5.32
C GLU A 167 14.29 7.28 6.05
N SER A 168 13.28 6.49 5.69
CA SER A 168 13.02 5.14 6.20
C SER A 168 14.06 4.09 5.79
N SER A 169 15.12 4.45 5.06
CA SER A 169 16.03 3.54 4.34
C SER A 169 15.33 2.67 3.30
N LEU A 170 14.11 3.01 2.93
CA LEU A 170 13.44 2.49 1.75
C LEU A 170 13.89 3.29 0.54
N ARG A 171 13.69 2.71 -0.63
CA ARG A 171 13.99 3.35 -1.91
C ARG A 171 12.76 3.29 -2.81
N MET A 172 12.41 4.43 -3.37
CA MET A 172 11.38 4.52 -4.39
C MET A 172 12.04 4.44 -5.77
N ASN A 173 11.63 3.48 -6.58
CA ASN A 173 12.06 3.39 -7.98
C ASN A 173 10.93 3.89 -8.87
N VAL A 174 11.26 4.85 -9.72
CA VAL A 174 10.34 5.41 -10.71
C VAL A 174 10.77 4.94 -12.09
N LEU A 175 9.86 4.24 -12.77
CA LEU A 175 10.04 3.80 -14.15
C LEU A 175 9.23 4.71 -15.07
N LEU A 176 9.92 5.34 -16.00
CA LEU A 176 9.33 6.18 -17.04
C LEU A 176 9.55 5.52 -18.40
N PRO A 177 8.49 5.04 -19.09
CA PRO A 177 8.57 4.57 -20.47
C PRO A 177 8.91 5.72 -21.43
N ASN A 178 9.66 5.43 -22.50
CA ASN A 178 9.97 6.37 -23.59
C ASN A 178 8.82 6.48 -24.58
#